data_eeadd10c3e976ebb20c37a39fd2bbb38
#
_entry.id   eeadd10c3e976ebb20c37a39fd2bbb38
#
_cell.length_a   1.000
_cell.length_b   1.000
_cell.length_c   1.000
_cell.angle_alpha   90.00
_cell.angle_beta   90.00
_cell.angle_gamma   90.00
#
_symmetry.space_group_name_H-M   'P 1'
#
loop_
_entity.id
_entity.type
_entity.pdbx_description
1 polymer ?
#
loop_
_entity_poly.entity_id
_entity_poly.type
_entity_poly.pdbx_seq_one_letter_code
_entity_poly.pdbx_strand_id
1 'polypeptide(L)'
;MAKKRKSRIPKSVKIVVRVFIILFILLVAFIGFHYYRRYAIQSEQIRQAQLQRQQEAAKLLKQRKAFIKKIGPIAREVDKSYDLLPSITIAQACLESNYDQSALSQKYNNLFGVKGSNPNTSAVMTTKEYVKDKWVTVKARFQIYDSYEASIRAHARLFQNGTTWNHDQYKHVLASKNYQTQAKALVTDGYATDPNYADKLINLIEQFNLEKYDK
;
A
#
# COMPACT_ATOMS: atom_id res chain seq x y z
N MET A 1 -22.99 -87.34 -22.25
CA MET A 1 -22.75 -86.08 -21.52
C MET A 1 -21.29 -86.03 -21.02
N ALA A 2 -20.42 -85.19 -21.58
CA ALA A 2 -19.01 -85.12 -21.24
C ALA A 2 -18.83 -84.16 -20.01
N LYS A 3 -18.36 -84.68 -18.91
CA LYS A 3 -18.12 -83.94 -17.67
C LYS A 3 -16.88 -83.10 -17.84
N LYS A 4 -17.02 -81.71 -17.99
CA LYS A 4 -15.91 -80.75 -18.11
C LYS A 4 -15.02 -80.87 -16.84
N ARG A 5 -13.80 -81.39 -16.99
CA ARG A 5 -12.76 -81.42 -15.93
C ARG A 5 -12.39 -79.95 -15.61
N LYS A 6 -12.74 -79.44 -14.43
CA LYS A 6 -12.19 -78.15 -13.91
C LYS A 6 -10.69 -78.33 -13.68
N SER A 7 -9.86 -77.63 -14.48
CA SER A 7 -8.42 -77.60 -14.29
C SER A 7 -8.11 -76.89 -12.96
N ARG A 8 -7.50 -77.58 -12.00
CA ARG A 8 -7.07 -77.00 -10.74
C ARG A 8 -5.77 -76.26 -10.97
N ILE A 9 -5.77 -74.91 -10.69
CA ILE A 9 -4.58 -74.05 -10.78
C ILE A 9 -3.49 -74.63 -9.83
N PRO A 10 -2.25 -74.83 -10.30
CA PRO A 10 -1.13 -75.34 -9.49
C PRO A 10 -0.89 -74.47 -8.26
N LYS A 11 -0.48 -75.07 -7.12
CA LYS A 11 -0.21 -74.36 -5.85
C LYS A 11 0.83 -73.26 -6.03
N SER A 12 1.89 -73.49 -6.84
CA SER A 12 2.93 -72.51 -7.15
C SER A 12 2.40 -71.25 -7.82
N VAL A 13 1.46 -71.37 -8.78
CA VAL A 13 0.82 -70.23 -9.42
C VAL A 13 -0.01 -69.42 -8.44
N LYS A 14 -0.71 -70.05 -7.51
CA LYS A 14 -1.47 -69.32 -6.48
C LYS A 14 -0.57 -68.53 -5.52
N ILE A 15 0.62 -69.05 -5.19
CA ILE A 15 1.59 -68.35 -4.38
C ILE A 15 2.13 -67.12 -5.11
N VAL A 16 2.55 -67.29 -6.37
CA VAL A 16 3.05 -66.19 -7.19
C VAL A 16 1.99 -65.06 -7.32
N VAL A 17 0.75 -65.40 -7.62
CA VAL A 17 -0.34 -64.41 -7.69
C VAL A 17 -0.54 -63.66 -6.37
N ARG A 18 -0.50 -64.37 -5.23
CA ARG A 18 -0.62 -63.75 -3.91
C ARG A 18 0.53 -62.75 -3.66
N VAL A 19 1.76 -63.12 -3.98
CA VAL A 19 2.92 -62.23 -3.85
C VAL A 19 2.76 -61.00 -4.72
N PHE A 20 2.31 -61.11 -5.98
CA PHE A 20 2.02 -59.97 -6.84
C PHE A 20 0.92 -59.06 -6.28
N ILE A 21 -0.16 -59.62 -5.71
CA ILE A 21 -1.23 -58.86 -5.08
C ILE A 21 -0.65 -58.05 -3.87
N ILE A 22 0.14 -58.68 -3.03
CA ILE A 22 0.76 -58.02 -1.86
C ILE A 22 1.65 -56.85 -2.32
N LEU A 23 2.53 -57.11 -3.30
CA LEU A 23 3.44 -56.09 -3.85
C LEU A 23 2.63 -54.91 -4.46
N PHE A 24 1.54 -55.19 -5.16
CA PHE A 24 0.67 -54.19 -5.74
C PHE A 24 -0.01 -53.33 -4.65
N ILE A 25 -0.50 -53.96 -3.56
CA ILE A 25 -1.09 -53.23 -2.43
C ILE A 25 -0.05 -52.32 -1.77
N LEU A 26 1.19 -52.83 -1.55
CA LEU A 26 2.27 -52.04 -0.98
C LEU A 26 2.64 -50.84 -1.89
N LEU A 27 2.68 -51.04 -3.19
CA LEU A 27 2.93 -49.97 -4.15
C LEU A 27 1.86 -48.88 -4.10
N VAL A 28 0.59 -49.28 -4.09
CA VAL A 28 -0.55 -48.36 -3.99
C VAL A 28 -0.51 -47.57 -2.67
N ALA A 29 -0.22 -48.24 -1.55
CA ALA A 29 -0.07 -47.61 -0.24
C ALA A 29 1.10 -46.62 -0.21
N PHE A 30 2.23 -46.98 -0.82
CA PHE A 30 3.40 -46.11 -0.94
C PHE A 30 3.10 -44.84 -1.76
N ILE A 31 2.44 -45.02 -2.92
CA ILE A 31 2.02 -43.90 -3.76
C ILE A 31 1.03 -42.99 -2.99
N GLY A 32 0.01 -43.59 -2.35
CA GLY A 32 -0.95 -42.85 -1.54
C GLY A 32 -0.31 -42.05 -0.42
N PHE A 33 0.65 -42.66 0.31
CA PHE A 33 1.42 -41.98 1.35
C PHE A 33 2.24 -40.82 0.80
N HIS A 34 2.90 -40.99 -0.36
CA HIS A 34 3.65 -39.93 -1.02
C HIS A 34 2.77 -38.74 -1.42
N TYR A 35 1.58 -39.01 -2.01
CA TYR A 35 0.60 -37.97 -2.35
C TYR A 35 0.09 -37.24 -1.11
N TYR A 36 -0.29 -37.99 -0.06
CA TYR A 36 -0.74 -37.42 1.19
C TYR A 36 0.33 -36.52 1.84
N ARG A 37 1.58 -36.98 1.87
CA ARG A 37 2.70 -36.20 2.44
C ARG A 37 2.94 -34.91 1.64
N ARG A 38 2.91 -34.96 0.30
CA ARG A 38 3.04 -33.78 -0.55
C ARG A 38 1.89 -32.79 -0.28
N TYR A 39 0.66 -33.26 -0.23
CA TYR A 39 -0.51 -32.44 0.06
C TYR A 39 -0.40 -31.77 1.43
N ALA A 40 0.01 -32.49 2.46
CA ALA A 40 0.18 -31.96 3.81
C ALA A 40 1.27 -30.86 3.86
N ILE A 41 2.42 -31.07 3.19
CA ILE A 41 3.48 -30.07 3.10
C ILE A 41 2.99 -28.81 2.37
N GLN A 42 2.32 -28.96 1.24
CA GLN A 42 1.80 -27.85 0.46
C GLN A 42 0.75 -27.03 1.23
N SER A 43 -0.17 -27.70 1.93
CA SER A 43 -1.18 -27.03 2.75
C SER A 43 -0.56 -26.23 3.90
N GLU A 44 0.48 -26.75 4.52
CA GLU A 44 1.21 -26.05 5.58
C GLU A 44 1.96 -24.83 5.03
N GLN A 45 2.60 -24.94 3.86
CA GLN A 45 3.26 -23.80 3.21
C GLN A 45 2.27 -22.67 2.86
N ILE A 46 1.10 -23.03 2.36
CA ILE A 46 0.03 -22.05 2.07
C ILE A 46 -0.43 -21.36 3.36
N ARG A 47 -0.63 -22.12 4.43
CA ARG A 47 -1.04 -21.59 5.74
C ARG A 47 0.01 -20.63 6.30
N GLN A 48 1.28 -20.98 6.24
CA GLN A 48 2.38 -20.13 6.70
C GLN A 48 2.49 -18.86 5.88
N ALA A 49 2.36 -18.93 4.55
CA ALA A 49 2.35 -17.76 3.67
C ALA A 49 1.19 -16.81 3.97
N GLN A 50 0.00 -17.34 4.28
CA GLN A 50 -1.17 -16.56 4.68
C GLN A 50 -0.94 -15.84 6.02
N LEU A 51 -0.39 -16.54 7.02
CA LEU A 51 -0.05 -15.95 8.32
C LEU A 51 0.97 -14.82 8.17
N GLN A 52 2.02 -15.03 7.39
CA GLN A 52 3.01 -13.99 7.12
C GLN A 52 2.40 -12.75 6.48
N ARG A 53 1.56 -12.92 5.45
CA ARG A 53 0.84 -11.79 4.81
C ARG A 53 -0.05 -11.02 5.79
N GLN A 54 -0.75 -11.73 6.67
CA GLN A 54 -1.57 -11.09 7.70
C GLN A 54 -0.72 -10.29 8.69
N GLN A 55 0.41 -10.82 9.13
CA GLN A 55 1.34 -10.13 10.03
C GLN A 55 1.94 -8.89 9.39
N GLU A 56 2.36 -8.98 8.12
CA GLU A 56 2.88 -7.84 7.35
C GLU A 56 1.82 -6.75 7.17
N ALA A 57 0.60 -7.12 6.81
CA ALA A 57 -0.52 -6.19 6.68
C ALA A 57 -0.84 -5.49 8.01
N ALA A 58 -0.85 -6.23 9.12
CA ALA A 58 -1.08 -5.68 10.46
C ALA A 58 0.04 -4.71 10.87
N LYS A 59 1.30 -5.06 10.59
CA LYS A 59 2.46 -4.21 10.84
C LYS A 59 2.35 -2.90 10.04
N LEU A 60 2.04 -2.99 8.75
CA LEU A 60 1.89 -1.83 7.89
C LEU A 60 0.75 -0.92 8.36
N LEU A 61 -0.40 -1.49 8.72
CA LEU A 61 -1.53 -0.72 9.26
C LEU A 61 -1.16 -0.01 10.57
N LYS A 62 -0.40 -0.67 11.45
CA LYS A 62 0.10 -0.05 12.70
C LYS A 62 1.02 1.14 12.40
N GLN A 63 1.93 1.02 11.45
CA GLN A 63 2.82 2.11 11.03
C GLN A 63 2.04 3.30 10.46
N ARG A 64 1.07 3.05 9.56
CA ARG A 64 0.19 4.08 8.99
C ARG A 64 -0.59 4.84 10.05
N LYS A 65 -1.20 4.12 11.00
CA LYS A 65 -1.91 4.74 12.12
C LYS A 65 -0.99 5.55 13.04
N ALA A 66 0.24 5.09 13.26
CA ALA A 66 1.22 5.82 14.06
C ALA A 66 1.63 7.14 13.40
N PHE A 67 1.86 7.14 12.09
CA PHE A 67 2.12 8.37 11.34
C PHE A 67 0.96 9.36 11.42
N ILE A 68 -0.28 8.91 11.14
CA ILE A 68 -1.48 9.75 11.26
C ILE A 68 -1.62 10.33 12.67
N LYS A 69 -1.41 9.51 13.70
CA LYS A 69 -1.46 9.97 15.10
C LYS A 69 -0.41 11.04 15.39
N LYS A 70 0.77 10.95 14.76
CA LYS A 70 1.86 11.92 14.92
C LYS A 70 1.53 13.25 14.26
N ILE A 71 1.06 13.25 13.00
CA ILE A 71 0.84 14.49 12.25
C ILE A 71 -0.55 15.12 12.44
N GLY A 72 -1.54 14.33 12.84
CA GLY A 72 -2.93 14.79 12.98
C GLY A 72 -3.11 16.02 13.88
N PRO A 73 -2.58 16.03 15.13
CA PRO A 73 -2.62 17.20 15.99
C PRO A 73 -1.91 18.43 15.40
N ILE A 74 -0.80 18.20 14.68
CA ILE A 74 -0.02 19.26 14.02
C ILE A 74 -0.84 19.89 12.89
N ALA A 75 -1.42 19.07 12.01
CA ALA A 75 -2.28 19.54 10.93
C ALA A 75 -3.47 20.34 11.48
N ARG A 76 -4.17 19.80 12.51
CA ARG A 76 -5.28 20.48 13.15
C ARG A 76 -4.90 21.86 13.69
N GLU A 77 -3.73 21.99 14.31
CA GLU A 77 -3.31 23.27 14.88
C GLU A 77 -2.89 24.27 13.79
N VAL A 78 -2.18 23.81 12.77
CA VAL A 78 -1.74 24.67 11.67
C VAL A 78 -2.94 25.12 10.83
N ASP A 79 -3.79 24.19 10.41
CA ASP A 79 -4.82 24.45 9.39
C ASP A 79 -5.98 25.33 9.88
N LYS A 80 -6.16 25.46 11.20
CA LYS A 80 -7.10 26.41 11.81
C LYS A 80 -6.93 27.85 11.29
N SER A 81 -5.73 28.23 10.90
CA SER A 81 -5.40 29.58 10.44
C SER A 81 -5.46 29.76 8.93
N TYR A 82 -5.85 28.71 8.17
CA TYR A 82 -5.68 28.69 6.72
C TYR A 82 -6.93 28.24 5.93
N ASP A 83 -8.08 28.09 6.55
CA ASP A 83 -9.30 27.55 5.90
C ASP A 83 -9.11 26.19 5.21
N LEU A 84 -8.09 25.44 5.62
CA LEU A 84 -7.85 24.06 5.18
C LEU A 84 -8.46 23.09 6.19
N LEU A 85 -9.00 21.99 5.66
CA LEU A 85 -9.44 20.89 6.50
C LEU A 85 -8.24 20.01 6.85
N PRO A 86 -7.94 19.81 8.15
CA PRO A 86 -6.87 18.92 8.60
C PRO A 86 -6.92 17.53 7.99
N SER A 87 -8.13 17.00 7.76
CA SER A 87 -8.33 15.69 7.08
C SER A 87 -7.70 15.66 5.70
N ILE A 88 -7.80 16.74 4.91
CA ILE A 88 -7.19 16.88 3.59
C ILE A 88 -5.66 16.91 3.71
N THR A 89 -5.12 17.77 4.57
CA THR A 89 -3.67 17.87 4.79
C THR A 89 -3.07 16.54 5.23
N ILE A 90 -3.72 15.83 6.16
CA ILE A 90 -3.28 14.51 6.62
C ILE A 90 -3.33 13.48 5.47
N ALA A 91 -4.42 13.46 4.69
CA ALA A 91 -4.56 12.54 3.57
C ALA A 91 -3.50 12.79 2.49
N GLN A 92 -3.22 14.05 2.14
CA GLN A 92 -2.15 14.44 1.23
C GLN A 92 -0.78 14.01 1.77
N ALA A 93 -0.46 14.29 3.03
CA ALA A 93 0.78 13.86 3.65
C ALA A 93 0.95 12.34 3.64
N CYS A 94 -0.12 11.58 3.89
CA CYS A 94 -0.11 10.12 3.79
C CYS A 94 0.17 9.64 2.36
N LEU A 95 -0.47 10.24 1.38
CA LEU A 95 -0.34 9.85 -0.03
C LEU A 95 1.05 10.19 -0.57
N GLU A 96 1.49 11.44 -0.42
CA GLU A 96 2.73 11.96 -1.00
C GLU A 96 4.00 11.40 -0.33
N SER A 97 3.99 11.20 0.99
CA SER A 97 5.13 10.63 1.73
C SER A 97 5.10 9.10 1.83
N ASN A 98 4.07 8.44 1.31
CA ASN A 98 3.80 7.03 1.58
C ASN A 98 3.80 6.74 3.09
N TYR A 99 3.06 7.53 3.87
CA TYR A 99 3.00 7.41 5.33
C TYR A 99 4.38 7.53 6.01
N ASP A 100 5.18 8.51 5.60
CA ASP A 100 6.55 8.74 6.08
C ASP A 100 7.54 7.62 5.71
N GLN A 101 7.25 6.83 4.70
CA GLN A 101 8.18 5.80 4.22
C GLN A 101 9.08 6.30 3.08
N SER A 102 8.84 7.49 2.53
CA SER A 102 9.70 8.09 1.53
C SER A 102 11.02 8.59 2.16
N ALA A 103 12.13 8.43 1.43
CA ALA A 103 13.42 8.97 1.88
C ALA A 103 13.37 10.50 2.05
N LEU A 104 12.52 11.18 1.28
CA LEU A 104 12.35 12.63 1.34
C LEU A 104 11.69 13.07 2.66
N SER A 105 10.64 12.39 3.09
CA SER A 105 9.98 12.71 4.35
C SER A 105 10.85 12.36 5.56
N GLN A 106 11.47 11.18 5.56
CA GLN A 106 12.30 10.73 6.68
C GLN A 106 13.56 11.56 6.90
N LYS A 107 14.23 11.98 5.82
CA LYS A 107 15.50 12.68 5.92
C LYS A 107 15.35 14.20 6.02
N TYR A 108 14.31 14.74 5.39
CA TYR A 108 14.15 16.18 5.20
C TYR A 108 12.80 16.72 5.65
N ASN A 109 11.99 15.94 6.34
CA ASN A 109 10.66 16.30 6.83
C ASN A 109 9.71 16.84 5.73
N ASN A 110 10.01 16.60 4.46
CA ASN A 110 9.22 17.08 3.34
C ASN A 110 8.10 16.07 3.02
N LEU A 111 6.92 16.33 3.57
CA LEU A 111 5.77 15.44 3.50
C LEU A 111 5.02 15.49 2.17
N PHE A 112 5.20 16.56 1.39
CA PHE A 112 4.38 16.84 0.21
C PHE A 112 5.18 16.87 -1.11
N GLY A 113 6.45 16.48 -1.08
CA GLY A 113 7.28 16.46 -2.28
C GLY A 113 7.60 17.86 -2.83
N VAL A 114 7.60 18.89 -2.00
CA VAL A 114 7.82 20.27 -2.41
C VAL A 114 9.22 20.43 -3.01
N LYS A 115 9.27 20.94 -4.23
CA LYS A 115 10.53 21.28 -4.92
C LYS A 115 11.17 22.52 -4.27
N GLY A 116 12.49 22.58 -4.28
CA GLY A 116 13.25 23.71 -3.77
C GLY A 116 14.24 24.24 -4.80
N SER A 117 14.54 25.52 -4.74
CA SER A 117 15.52 26.18 -5.63
C SER A 117 16.79 26.64 -4.90
N ASN A 118 16.65 27.05 -3.63
CA ASN A 118 17.76 27.56 -2.84
C ASN A 118 18.67 26.41 -2.33
N PRO A 119 19.96 26.36 -2.68
CA PRO A 119 20.88 25.31 -2.24
C PRO A 119 21.02 25.17 -0.71
N ASN A 120 20.85 26.27 0.02
CA ASN A 120 21.00 26.28 1.48
C ASN A 120 19.80 25.66 2.23
N THR A 121 18.62 25.63 1.59
CA THR A 121 17.39 25.12 2.21
C THR A 121 16.79 23.94 1.44
N SER A 122 17.56 23.33 0.54
CA SER A 122 17.08 22.23 -0.30
C SER A 122 18.18 21.22 -0.59
N ALA A 123 17.79 19.97 -0.88
CA ALA A 123 18.69 18.88 -1.24
C ALA A 123 18.37 18.30 -2.62
N VAL A 124 19.42 17.83 -3.32
CA VAL A 124 19.26 17.09 -4.57
C VAL A 124 19.05 15.62 -4.22
N MET A 125 17.97 15.06 -4.74
CA MET A 125 17.64 13.63 -4.59
C MET A 125 17.34 12.99 -5.95
N THR A 126 17.60 11.71 -6.03
CA THR A 126 17.17 10.89 -7.16
C THR A 126 15.70 10.49 -6.95
N THR A 127 14.87 10.78 -7.93
CA THR A 127 13.45 10.41 -7.94
C THR A 127 13.08 9.73 -9.26
N LYS A 128 11.97 9.02 -9.27
CA LYS A 128 11.36 8.50 -10.50
C LYS A 128 10.22 9.40 -10.90
N GLU A 129 10.21 9.85 -12.14
CA GLU A 129 9.14 10.65 -12.71
C GLU A 129 8.58 9.96 -13.94
N TYR A 130 7.26 10.06 -14.14
CA TYR A 130 6.58 9.49 -15.30
C TYR A 130 6.52 10.55 -16.39
N VAL A 131 7.33 10.38 -17.45
CA VAL A 131 7.45 11.36 -18.54
C VAL A 131 7.27 10.63 -19.87
N LYS A 132 6.35 11.12 -20.70
CA LYS A 132 6.07 10.55 -22.05
C LYS A 132 5.91 9.02 -21.98
N ASP A 133 4.99 8.55 -21.16
CA ASP A 133 4.62 7.15 -20.98
C ASP A 133 5.75 6.21 -20.50
N LYS A 134 6.79 6.77 -19.87
CA LYS A 134 7.92 6.00 -19.32
C LYS A 134 8.35 6.52 -17.96
N TRP A 135 8.72 5.58 -17.08
CA TRP A 135 9.39 5.92 -15.83
C TRP A 135 10.85 6.26 -16.09
N VAL A 136 11.25 7.47 -15.76
CA VAL A 136 12.63 7.95 -15.85
C VAL A 136 13.16 8.28 -14.47
N THR A 137 14.42 7.96 -14.24
CA THR A 137 15.11 8.33 -13.02
C THR A 137 15.80 9.68 -13.24
N VAL A 138 15.39 10.67 -12.47
CA VAL A 138 15.93 12.04 -12.57
C VAL A 138 16.47 12.52 -11.23
N LYS A 139 17.40 13.47 -11.27
CA LYS A 139 17.83 14.22 -10.10
C LYS A 139 17.01 15.49 -10.02
N ALA A 140 16.31 15.69 -8.90
CA ALA A 140 15.54 16.87 -8.63
C ALA A 140 15.89 17.46 -7.27
N ARG A 141 15.72 18.76 -7.12
CA ARG A 141 15.98 19.47 -5.87
C ARG A 141 14.67 19.63 -5.11
N PHE A 142 14.68 19.26 -3.83
CA PHE A 142 13.53 19.30 -2.94
C PHE A 142 13.84 20.17 -1.72
N GLN A 143 12.79 20.84 -1.22
CA GLN A 143 12.86 21.66 -0.01
C GLN A 143 13.16 20.80 1.22
N ILE A 144 14.01 21.32 2.13
CA ILE A 144 14.27 20.77 3.45
C ILE A 144 13.45 21.53 4.47
N TYR A 145 12.87 20.80 5.43
CA TYR A 145 12.17 21.39 6.57
C TYR A 145 12.76 20.90 7.88
N ASP A 146 12.78 21.75 8.89
CA ASP A 146 13.32 21.43 10.22
C ASP A 146 12.39 20.48 10.99
N SER A 147 11.08 20.47 10.64
CA SER A 147 10.07 19.63 11.28
C SER A 147 8.90 19.35 10.34
N TYR A 148 8.05 18.37 10.71
CA TYR A 148 6.76 18.13 10.02
C TYR A 148 5.83 19.33 10.14
N GLU A 149 5.85 20.04 11.27
CA GLU A 149 5.08 21.27 11.42
C GLU A 149 5.50 22.32 10.39
N ALA A 150 6.80 22.55 10.20
CA ALA A 150 7.30 23.47 9.19
C ALA A 150 6.86 23.08 7.77
N SER A 151 6.87 21.79 7.45
CA SER A 151 6.38 21.25 6.17
C SER A 151 4.86 21.47 6.00
N ILE A 152 4.06 21.15 7.02
CA ILE A 152 2.60 21.35 7.00
C ILE A 152 2.26 22.84 6.90
N ARG A 153 2.95 23.70 7.64
CA ARG A 153 2.75 25.15 7.58
C ARG A 153 3.13 25.72 6.20
N ALA A 154 4.20 25.24 5.58
CA ALA A 154 4.57 25.65 4.23
C ALA A 154 3.53 25.21 3.19
N HIS A 155 2.97 24.02 3.35
CA HIS A 155 1.90 23.48 2.53
C HIS A 155 0.61 24.33 2.67
N ALA A 156 0.19 24.67 3.89
CA ALA A 156 -0.95 25.52 4.13
C ALA A 156 -0.78 26.93 3.51
N ARG A 157 0.41 27.51 3.61
CA ARG A 157 0.76 28.79 2.97
C ARG A 157 0.66 28.75 1.46
N LEU A 158 0.97 27.61 0.81
CA LEU A 158 0.80 27.46 -0.63
C LEU A 158 -0.67 27.68 -1.04
N PHE A 159 -1.62 27.14 -0.29
CA PHE A 159 -3.03 27.35 -0.59
C PHE A 159 -3.46 28.80 -0.35
N GLN A 160 -3.00 29.41 0.73
CA GLN A 160 -3.34 30.79 1.06
C GLN A 160 -2.74 31.80 0.07
N ASN A 161 -1.50 31.60 -0.35
CA ASN A 161 -0.77 32.56 -1.18
C ASN A 161 -0.90 32.27 -2.68
N GLY A 162 -1.40 31.10 -3.05
CA GLY A 162 -1.38 30.63 -4.42
C GLY A 162 0.02 30.36 -4.95
N THR A 163 0.18 30.49 -6.25
CA THR A 163 1.46 30.38 -6.95
C THR A 163 1.98 31.76 -7.34
N THR A 164 3.27 31.83 -7.74
CA THR A 164 3.90 33.11 -8.18
C THR A 164 3.22 33.73 -9.40
N TRP A 165 2.51 32.96 -10.19
CA TRP A 165 1.77 33.41 -11.39
C TRP A 165 0.27 33.54 -11.19
N ASN A 166 -0.31 32.99 -10.09
CA ASN A 166 -1.74 33.09 -9.75
C ASN A 166 -1.94 33.00 -8.24
N HIS A 167 -2.13 34.16 -7.60
CA HIS A 167 -2.35 34.21 -6.15
C HIS A 167 -3.69 33.61 -5.71
N ASP A 168 -4.70 33.58 -6.60
CA ASP A 168 -6.02 33.02 -6.33
C ASP A 168 -6.18 31.56 -6.83
N GLN A 169 -5.05 30.90 -7.11
CA GLN A 169 -5.08 29.57 -7.72
C GLN A 169 -5.95 28.56 -6.94
N TYR A 170 -5.91 28.60 -5.63
CA TYR A 170 -6.56 27.64 -4.77
C TYR A 170 -7.82 28.19 -4.08
N LYS A 171 -8.47 29.18 -4.67
CA LYS A 171 -9.65 29.82 -4.09
C LYS A 171 -10.83 28.87 -3.86
N HIS A 172 -11.03 27.88 -4.75
CA HIS A 172 -12.10 26.90 -4.58
C HIS A 172 -11.78 25.89 -3.48
N VAL A 173 -10.49 25.56 -3.29
CA VAL A 173 -10.02 24.74 -2.15
C VAL A 173 -10.38 25.44 -0.86
N LEU A 174 -9.98 26.72 -0.68
CA LEU A 174 -10.22 27.48 0.55
C LEU A 174 -11.71 27.80 0.78
N ALA A 175 -12.51 27.94 -0.28
CA ALA A 175 -13.95 28.16 -0.15
C ALA A 175 -14.74 26.90 0.26
N SER A 176 -14.15 25.72 0.13
CA SER A 176 -14.81 24.44 0.41
C SER A 176 -14.97 24.18 1.90
N LYS A 177 -16.15 23.69 2.32
CA LYS A 177 -16.50 23.52 3.75
C LYS A 177 -16.55 22.06 4.21
N ASN A 178 -16.31 21.11 3.31
CA ASN A 178 -16.19 19.68 3.64
C ASN A 178 -15.09 19.04 2.81
N TYR A 179 -14.57 17.91 3.27
CA TYR A 179 -13.43 17.27 2.64
C TYR A 179 -13.72 16.75 1.22
N GLN A 180 -14.97 16.36 0.89
CA GLN A 180 -15.32 15.90 -0.45
C GLN A 180 -15.21 17.02 -1.47
N THR A 181 -15.74 18.21 -1.15
CA THR A 181 -15.65 19.37 -2.03
C THR A 181 -14.23 19.92 -2.08
N GLN A 182 -13.51 19.92 -0.95
CA GLN A 182 -12.13 20.38 -0.89
C GLN A 182 -11.18 19.48 -1.69
N ALA A 183 -11.36 18.15 -1.61
CA ALA A 183 -10.59 17.20 -2.41
C ALA A 183 -10.81 17.38 -3.92
N LYS A 184 -12.06 17.61 -4.36
CA LYS A 184 -12.39 17.88 -5.77
C LYS A 184 -11.81 19.21 -6.23
N ALA A 185 -11.86 20.23 -5.38
CA ALA A 185 -11.29 21.54 -5.68
C ALA A 185 -9.77 21.48 -5.91
N LEU A 186 -9.03 20.58 -5.23
CA LEU A 186 -7.61 20.38 -5.51
C LEU A 186 -7.31 19.98 -6.95
N VAL A 187 -8.16 19.17 -7.56
CA VAL A 187 -8.05 18.81 -8.99
C VAL A 187 -8.45 19.98 -9.87
N THR A 188 -9.55 20.65 -9.56
CA THR A 188 -10.06 21.81 -10.33
C THR A 188 -9.06 22.95 -10.34
N ASP A 189 -8.43 23.24 -9.22
CA ASP A 189 -7.45 24.31 -9.04
C ASP A 189 -6.03 23.92 -9.49
N GLY A 190 -5.86 22.68 -10.01
CA GLY A 190 -4.61 22.24 -10.63
C GLY A 190 -3.51 21.87 -9.66
N TYR A 191 -3.84 21.50 -8.42
CA TYR A 191 -2.86 20.96 -7.48
C TYR A 191 -2.29 19.62 -7.97
N ALA A 192 -3.14 18.76 -8.52
CA ALA A 192 -2.76 17.48 -9.10
C ALA A 192 -3.34 17.29 -10.50
N THR A 193 -2.57 16.63 -11.37
CA THR A 193 -2.99 16.29 -12.74
C THR A 193 -3.68 14.92 -12.84
N ASP A 194 -3.62 14.12 -11.78
CA ASP A 194 -4.28 12.83 -11.69
C ASP A 194 -5.80 13.02 -11.52
N PRO A 195 -6.64 12.58 -12.47
CA PRO A 195 -8.09 12.74 -12.36
C PRO A 195 -8.70 11.99 -11.16
N ASN A 196 -8.03 10.95 -10.67
CA ASN A 196 -8.47 10.15 -9.51
C ASN A 196 -7.92 10.69 -8.17
N TYR A 197 -7.24 11.84 -8.17
CA TYR A 197 -6.60 12.36 -6.95
C TYR A 197 -7.60 12.63 -5.82
N ALA A 198 -8.74 13.26 -6.16
CA ALA A 198 -9.80 13.52 -5.20
C ALA A 198 -10.32 12.23 -4.54
N ASP A 199 -10.60 11.19 -5.33
CA ASP A 199 -11.09 9.91 -4.83
C ASP A 199 -10.05 9.21 -3.94
N LYS A 200 -8.76 9.31 -4.28
CA LYS A 200 -7.70 8.79 -3.42
C LYS A 200 -7.69 9.44 -2.04
N LEU A 201 -7.84 10.76 -1.98
CA LEU A 201 -7.89 11.48 -0.71
C LEU A 201 -9.16 11.14 0.08
N ILE A 202 -10.33 11.15 -0.56
CA ILE A 202 -11.61 10.80 0.08
C ILE A 202 -11.54 9.40 0.68
N ASN A 203 -11.08 8.41 -0.08
CA ASN A 203 -10.92 7.03 0.40
C ASN A 203 -9.97 6.95 1.62
N LEU A 204 -8.88 7.71 1.64
CA LEU A 204 -7.98 7.77 2.81
C LEU A 204 -8.64 8.40 4.03
N ILE A 205 -9.38 9.48 3.83
CA ILE A 205 -10.11 10.18 4.91
C ILE A 205 -11.12 9.25 5.55
N GLU A 206 -11.92 8.54 4.73
CA GLU A 206 -12.93 7.59 5.19
C GLU A 206 -12.29 6.35 5.85
N GLN A 207 -11.27 5.75 5.22
CA GLN A 207 -10.58 4.57 5.73
C GLN A 207 -9.99 4.77 7.13
N PHE A 208 -9.44 5.95 7.40
CA PHE A 208 -8.78 6.26 8.68
C PHE A 208 -9.60 7.18 9.59
N ASN A 209 -10.83 7.53 9.20
CA ASN A 209 -11.70 8.47 9.93
C ASN A 209 -10.95 9.76 10.26
N LEU A 210 -10.37 10.40 9.22
CA LEU A 210 -9.56 11.62 9.40
C LEU A 210 -10.41 12.86 9.67
N GLU A 211 -11.68 12.87 9.29
CA GLU A 211 -12.66 13.94 9.57
C GLU A 211 -12.74 14.32 11.06
N LYS A 212 -12.39 13.39 11.96
CA LYS A 212 -12.30 13.70 13.41
C LYS A 212 -11.32 14.82 13.75
N TYR A 213 -10.37 15.13 12.86
CA TYR A 213 -9.42 16.23 13.05
C TYR A 213 -9.96 17.58 12.57
N ASP A 214 -11.07 17.60 11.82
CA ASP A 214 -11.70 18.81 11.29
C ASP A 214 -12.58 19.55 12.34
N LYS A 215 -12.74 18.95 13.51
CA LYS A 215 -13.59 19.43 14.63
C LYS A 215 -12.80 20.24 15.63
#